data_f4b6a376d7d18f85c09087fc9ef037a6
#
_entry.id   f4b6a376d7d18f85c09087fc9ef037a6
#
_cell.length_a   1.000
_cell.length_b   1.000
_cell.length_c   1.000
_cell.angle_alpha   90.00
_cell.angle_beta   90.00
_cell.angle_gamma   90.00
#
_symmetry.space_group_name_H-M   'P 1'
#
loop_
_entity.id
_entity.type
_entity.pdbx_description
1 polymer ?
#
loop_
_entity_poly.entity_id
_entity_poly.type
_entity_poly.pdbx_seq_one_letter_code
_entity_poly.pdbx_strand_id
1 'polypeptide(L)'
;QGIKNIIKHMNKVPFRMVFDNLSAAVVHIGSGKERTLSEGFKRFIAHYGIEAVFCNPSAGWEKGNVENKVGYERRNMFVPIPTILDFNQFNKRLFECCEKDMKREHYRREQLIWELFEAAMLPMNPIDFKVSKLETAKADKYGKVMFETNLYSSSPKLAQETVYLEITSDTVTIMDTKYNPVVTHPRLYEKNVESMDWL
;
A
#
# COMPACT_ATOMS: atom_id res chain seq x y z
N GLN A 1 0.74 0.44 0.22
CA GLN A 1 0.90 1.53 -0.77
C GLN A 1 -0.42 2.26 -1.03
N GLY A 2 -1.55 1.58 -1.29
CA GLY A 2 -2.84 2.21 -1.59
C GLY A 2 -3.29 3.26 -0.57
N ILE A 3 -3.29 2.93 0.73
CA ILE A 3 -3.64 3.87 1.80
C ILE A 3 -2.73 5.11 1.78
N LYS A 4 -1.42 4.91 1.58
CA LYS A 4 -0.46 5.99 1.45
C LYS A 4 -0.79 6.93 0.29
N ASN A 5 -1.17 6.38 -0.87
CA ASN A 5 -1.55 7.18 -2.04
C ASN A 5 -2.80 8.01 -1.77
N ILE A 6 -3.79 7.44 -1.06
CA ILE A 6 -5.00 8.16 -0.64
C ILE A 6 -4.66 9.30 0.33
N ILE A 7 -3.86 9.04 1.35
CA ILE A 7 -3.39 10.06 2.31
C ILE A 7 -2.67 11.21 1.58
N LYS A 8 -1.79 10.89 0.64
CA LYS A 8 -1.10 11.90 -0.18
C LYS A 8 -2.06 12.73 -1.02
N HIS A 9 -3.03 12.08 -1.66
CA HIS A 9 -4.03 12.78 -2.47
C HIS A 9 -4.85 13.77 -1.63
N MET A 10 -5.28 13.34 -0.44
CA MET A 10 -6.04 14.18 0.48
C MET A 10 -5.20 15.27 1.16
N ASN A 11 -3.88 15.12 1.20
CA ASN A 11 -2.94 15.93 1.98
C ASN A 11 -3.31 16.05 3.47
N LYS A 12 -4.03 15.08 3.99
CA LYS A 12 -4.53 14.97 5.36
C LYS A 12 -4.60 13.50 5.77
N VAL A 13 -4.58 13.26 7.08
CA VAL A 13 -4.59 11.92 7.66
C VAL A 13 -5.82 11.74 8.56
N PRO A 14 -6.64 10.69 8.39
CA PRO A 14 -7.72 10.42 9.34
C PRO A 14 -7.15 10.03 10.71
N PHE A 15 -7.68 10.65 11.76
CA PHE A 15 -7.29 10.32 13.14
C PHE A 15 -7.52 8.83 13.45
N ARG A 16 -8.63 8.25 12.97
CA ARG A 16 -8.99 6.86 13.20
C ARG A 16 -9.33 6.17 11.87
N MET A 17 -8.82 4.96 11.69
CA MET A 17 -9.15 4.09 10.56
C MET A 17 -9.64 2.73 11.04
N VAL A 18 -10.74 2.28 10.48
CA VAL A 18 -11.27 0.94 10.75
C VAL A 18 -10.78 -0.02 9.66
N PHE A 19 -10.18 -1.11 10.08
CA PHE A 19 -9.63 -2.14 9.21
C PHE A 19 -10.39 -3.45 9.38
N ASP A 20 -10.54 -4.18 8.29
CA ASP A 20 -10.77 -5.61 8.38
C ASP A 20 -9.46 -6.32 8.79
N ASN A 21 -9.53 -7.62 9.13
CA ASN A 21 -8.37 -8.41 9.51
C ASN A 21 -7.50 -8.72 8.26
N LEU A 22 -6.90 -7.68 7.68
CA LEU A 22 -6.02 -7.80 6.52
C LEU A 22 -4.73 -8.55 6.91
N SER A 23 -4.39 -9.61 6.20
CA SER A 23 -3.16 -10.39 6.42
C SER A 23 -1.87 -9.54 6.31
N ALA A 24 -1.90 -8.48 5.52
CA ALA A 24 -0.79 -7.54 5.42
C ALA A 24 -0.57 -6.69 6.70
N ALA A 25 -1.61 -6.50 7.50
CA ALA A 25 -1.57 -5.72 8.74
C ALA A 25 -1.51 -6.60 9.99
N VAL A 26 -2.21 -7.75 9.98
CA VAL A 26 -2.40 -8.63 11.14
C VAL A 26 -1.66 -9.94 10.90
N VAL A 27 -0.66 -10.23 11.72
CA VAL A 27 0.13 -11.48 11.68
C VAL A 27 -0.60 -12.60 12.41
N HIS A 28 -1.22 -12.27 13.55
CA HIS A 28 -1.95 -13.24 14.37
C HIS A 28 -3.19 -12.60 14.99
N ILE A 29 -4.26 -13.36 15.04
CA ILE A 29 -5.52 -13.00 15.71
C ILE A 29 -5.63 -13.83 16.97
N GLY A 30 -5.51 -13.19 18.13
CA GLY A 30 -5.73 -13.80 19.44
C GLY A 30 -7.20 -13.91 19.81
N SER A 31 -7.47 -14.13 21.09
CA SER A 31 -8.84 -14.15 21.62
C SER A 31 -9.45 -12.74 21.64
N GLY A 32 -10.71 -12.62 21.23
CA GLY A 32 -11.44 -11.35 21.28
C GLY A 32 -10.82 -10.27 20.35
N LYS A 33 -10.37 -9.17 20.95
CA LYS A 33 -9.81 -8.01 20.23
C LYS A 33 -8.29 -8.04 20.07
N GLU A 34 -7.62 -9.05 20.59
CA GLU A 34 -6.16 -9.13 20.48
C GLU A 34 -5.71 -9.34 19.06
N ARG A 35 -4.76 -8.51 18.62
CA ARG A 35 -4.15 -8.57 17.28
C ARG A 35 -2.66 -8.36 17.37
N THR A 36 -1.89 -9.26 16.81
CA THR A 36 -0.46 -9.04 16.58
C THR A 36 -0.29 -8.40 15.21
N LEU A 37 0.12 -7.14 15.20
CA LEU A 37 0.31 -6.37 13.97
C LEU A 37 1.69 -6.62 13.38
N SER A 38 1.79 -6.58 12.04
CA SER A 38 3.07 -6.62 11.36
C SER A 38 3.90 -5.36 11.68
N GLU A 39 5.22 -5.50 11.77
CA GLU A 39 6.11 -4.37 12.09
C GLU A 39 6.01 -3.23 11.06
N GLY A 40 5.86 -3.57 9.78
CA GLY A 40 5.64 -2.57 8.74
C GLY A 40 4.36 -1.76 8.95
N PHE A 41 3.28 -2.42 9.38
CA PHE A 41 2.02 -1.75 9.66
C PHE A 41 2.07 -0.91 10.94
N LYS A 42 2.71 -1.41 12.01
CA LYS A 42 2.94 -0.62 13.23
C LYS A 42 3.70 0.67 12.93
N ARG A 43 4.78 0.59 12.17
CA ARG A 43 5.55 1.78 11.75
C ARG A 43 4.71 2.74 10.92
N PHE A 44 3.87 2.22 10.03
CA PHE A 44 2.99 3.02 9.19
C PHE A 44 1.98 3.82 10.01
N ILE A 45 1.24 3.17 10.91
CA ILE A 45 0.24 3.86 11.76
C ILE A 45 0.89 4.85 12.73
N ALA A 46 2.06 4.49 13.29
CA ALA A 46 2.82 5.38 14.17
C ALA A 46 3.34 6.63 13.43
N HIS A 47 3.82 6.46 12.20
CA HIS A 47 4.32 7.57 11.38
C HIS A 47 3.25 8.61 11.07
N TYR A 48 2.03 8.16 10.79
CA TYR A 48 0.90 9.04 10.46
C TYR A 48 0.03 9.42 11.67
N GLY A 49 0.28 8.85 12.85
CA GLY A 49 -0.54 9.10 14.04
C GLY A 49 -1.94 8.50 13.95
N ILE A 50 -2.12 7.41 13.21
CA ILE A 50 -3.42 6.78 12.97
C ILE A 50 -3.79 5.84 14.12
N GLU A 51 -4.97 6.02 14.71
CA GLU A 51 -5.59 5.02 15.57
C GLU A 51 -6.20 3.91 14.70
N ALA A 52 -5.57 2.73 14.69
CA ALA A 52 -6.08 1.58 13.96
C ALA A 52 -7.08 0.78 14.80
N VAL A 53 -8.30 0.64 14.32
CA VAL A 53 -9.36 -0.19 14.91
C VAL A 53 -9.64 -1.36 13.99
N PHE A 54 -9.75 -2.56 14.54
CA PHE A 54 -10.01 -3.77 13.74
C PHE A 54 -11.41 -4.31 14.01
N CYS A 55 -12.11 -4.69 12.95
CA CYS A 55 -13.39 -5.38 13.08
C CYS A 55 -13.23 -6.71 13.82
N ASN A 56 -14.23 -7.09 14.59
CA ASN A 56 -14.25 -8.40 15.24
C ASN A 56 -14.38 -9.50 14.18
N PRO A 57 -13.74 -10.68 14.42
CA PRO A 57 -13.96 -11.84 13.57
C PRO A 57 -15.46 -12.19 13.51
N SER A 58 -15.96 -12.50 12.33
CA SER A 58 -17.37 -12.88 12.08
C SER A 58 -18.43 -11.80 12.38
N ALA A 59 -18.03 -10.55 12.67
CA ALA A 59 -18.95 -9.45 12.93
C ALA A 59 -19.37 -8.73 11.62
N GLY A 60 -20.20 -9.38 10.81
CA GLY A 60 -20.67 -8.84 9.52
C GLY A 60 -21.37 -7.46 9.66
N TRP A 61 -22.07 -7.22 10.79
CA TRP A 61 -22.74 -5.95 11.05
C TRP A 61 -21.77 -4.76 11.18
N GLU A 62 -20.52 -4.98 11.62
CA GLU A 62 -19.49 -3.91 11.68
C GLU A 62 -19.03 -3.48 10.29
N LYS A 63 -19.22 -4.33 9.29
CA LYS A 63 -18.84 -4.10 7.88
C LYS A 63 -19.97 -3.50 7.02
N GLY A 64 -21.20 -3.51 7.49
CA GLY A 64 -22.38 -3.14 6.70
C GLY A 64 -22.26 -1.79 6.01
N ASN A 65 -21.66 -0.79 6.65
CA ASN A 65 -21.45 0.53 6.02
C ASN A 65 -20.43 0.46 4.87
N VAL A 66 -19.36 -0.33 5.01
CA VAL A 66 -18.33 -0.50 3.97
C VAL A 66 -18.90 -1.28 2.79
N GLU A 67 -19.62 -2.37 3.05
CA GLU A 67 -20.25 -3.20 2.00
C GLU A 67 -21.28 -2.39 1.21
N ASN A 68 -22.11 -1.60 1.89
CA ASN A 68 -23.06 -0.70 1.25
C ASN A 68 -22.35 0.34 0.37
N LYS A 69 -21.25 0.93 0.85
CA LYS A 69 -20.45 1.89 0.09
C LYS A 69 -19.81 1.26 -1.13
N VAL A 70 -19.23 0.06 -0.99
CA VAL A 70 -18.68 -0.70 -2.14
C VAL A 70 -19.76 -0.98 -3.19
N GLY A 71 -20.96 -1.39 -2.75
CA GLY A 71 -22.09 -1.59 -3.66
C GLY A 71 -22.53 -0.31 -4.37
N TYR A 72 -22.54 0.80 -3.67
CA TYR A 72 -22.83 2.12 -4.22
C TYR A 72 -21.80 2.51 -5.29
N GLU A 73 -20.51 2.41 -4.97
CA GLU A 73 -19.41 2.79 -5.88
C GLU A 73 -19.38 1.90 -7.13
N ARG A 74 -19.57 0.59 -6.97
CA ARG A 74 -19.69 -0.31 -8.12
C ARG A 74 -20.77 0.10 -9.11
N ARG A 75 -21.95 0.46 -8.61
CA ARG A 75 -23.05 0.88 -9.48
C ARG A 75 -22.84 2.25 -10.12
N ASN A 76 -22.17 3.17 -9.45
CA ASN A 76 -22.02 4.55 -9.92
C ASN A 76 -20.73 4.83 -10.68
N MET A 77 -19.66 4.06 -10.43
CA MET A 77 -18.34 4.30 -11.03
C MET A 77 -17.90 3.20 -11.99
N PHE A 78 -18.48 1.98 -11.88
CA PHE A 78 -18.06 0.82 -12.66
C PHE A 78 -19.19 0.22 -13.51
N VAL A 79 -20.28 0.95 -13.71
CA VAL A 79 -21.36 0.57 -14.62
C VAL A 79 -21.57 1.68 -15.64
N PRO A 80 -21.48 1.40 -16.96
CA PRO A 80 -21.06 0.14 -17.56
C PRO A 80 -19.60 -0.21 -17.20
N ILE A 81 -19.24 -1.51 -17.34
CA ILE A 81 -17.87 -1.96 -17.01
C ILE A 81 -16.86 -1.17 -17.84
N PRO A 82 -15.94 -0.44 -17.20
CA PRO A 82 -15.02 0.42 -17.92
C PRO A 82 -13.95 -0.38 -18.68
N THR A 83 -13.63 0.04 -19.89
CA THR A 83 -12.43 -0.41 -20.61
C THR A 83 -11.26 0.45 -20.14
N ILE A 84 -10.25 -0.16 -19.53
CA ILE A 84 -9.10 0.54 -18.96
C ILE A 84 -7.90 0.36 -19.87
N LEU A 85 -7.48 1.44 -20.54
CA LEU A 85 -6.28 1.49 -21.38
C LEU A 85 -5.06 1.96 -20.59
N ASP A 86 -5.25 2.83 -19.61
CA ASP A 86 -4.23 3.38 -18.73
C ASP A 86 -4.77 3.45 -17.28
N PHE A 87 -4.14 2.71 -16.39
CA PHE A 87 -4.53 2.68 -14.98
C PHE A 87 -4.30 4.00 -14.25
N ASN A 88 -3.27 4.78 -14.63
CA ASN A 88 -3.00 6.06 -13.98
C ASN A 88 -4.10 7.08 -14.32
N GLN A 89 -4.48 7.16 -15.58
CA GLN A 89 -5.57 8.01 -16.02
C GLN A 89 -6.91 7.57 -15.42
N PHE A 90 -7.15 6.27 -15.37
CA PHE A 90 -8.37 5.73 -14.78
C PHE A 90 -8.45 6.04 -13.26
N ASN A 91 -7.37 5.86 -12.51
CA ASN A 91 -7.30 6.19 -11.10
C ASN A 91 -7.53 7.69 -10.85
N LYS A 92 -6.95 8.56 -11.67
CA LYS A 92 -7.22 10.01 -11.59
C LYS A 92 -8.70 10.32 -11.73
N ARG A 93 -9.37 9.72 -12.72
CA ARG A 93 -10.83 9.86 -12.89
C ARG A 93 -11.62 9.35 -11.70
N LEU A 94 -11.22 8.22 -11.10
CA LEU A 94 -11.86 7.71 -9.88
C LEU A 94 -11.74 8.68 -8.71
N PHE A 95 -10.57 9.29 -8.50
CA PHE A 95 -10.39 10.33 -7.47
C PHE A 95 -11.33 11.51 -7.71
N GLU A 96 -11.42 12.02 -8.93
CA GLU A 96 -12.35 13.11 -9.30
C GLU A 96 -13.83 12.73 -9.02
N CYS A 97 -14.20 11.48 -9.27
CA CYS A 97 -15.53 10.97 -8.93
C CYS A 97 -15.78 10.94 -7.42
N CYS A 98 -14.78 10.48 -6.63
CA CYS A 98 -14.86 10.48 -5.17
C CYS A 98 -14.96 11.90 -4.61
N GLU A 99 -14.21 12.86 -5.14
CA GLU A 99 -14.28 14.27 -4.73
C GLU A 99 -15.67 14.89 -5.02
N LYS A 100 -16.28 14.55 -6.15
CA LYS A 100 -17.63 14.96 -6.45
C LYS A 100 -18.65 14.35 -5.48
N ASP A 101 -18.51 13.05 -5.15
CA ASP A 101 -19.39 12.36 -4.22
C ASP A 101 -19.30 12.95 -2.79
N MET A 102 -18.14 13.45 -2.39
CA MET A 102 -17.96 14.10 -1.08
C MET A 102 -18.72 15.43 -0.93
N LYS A 103 -19.13 16.06 -2.02
CA LYS A 103 -19.88 17.32 -2.02
C LYS A 103 -21.39 17.12 -1.81
N ARG A 104 -21.87 15.88 -1.73
CA ARG A 104 -23.27 15.60 -1.39
C ARG A 104 -23.52 15.69 0.10
N GLU A 105 -24.78 15.90 0.49
CA GLU A 105 -25.21 15.88 1.87
C GLU A 105 -25.10 14.46 2.47
N HIS A 106 -24.75 14.41 3.75
CA HIS A 106 -24.74 13.17 4.49
C HIS A 106 -26.18 12.73 4.81
N TYR A 107 -26.52 11.48 4.55
CA TYR A 107 -27.88 10.93 4.64
C TYR A 107 -28.56 11.00 6.04
N ARG A 108 -27.83 11.32 7.09
CA ARG A 108 -28.32 11.46 8.47
C ARG A 108 -27.99 12.81 9.11
N ARG A 109 -27.25 13.67 8.43
CA ARG A 109 -26.80 14.95 9.00
C ARG A 109 -27.01 16.02 7.92
N GLU A 110 -27.46 17.19 8.32
CA GLU A 110 -27.63 18.36 7.45
C GLU A 110 -26.29 19.05 7.20
N GLN A 111 -25.28 18.26 6.77
CA GLN A 111 -23.92 18.71 6.51
C GLN A 111 -23.36 17.94 5.29
N LEU A 112 -22.46 18.59 4.57
CA LEU A 112 -21.75 17.92 3.47
C LEU A 112 -20.81 16.84 4.02
N ILE A 113 -20.66 15.76 3.29
CA ILE A 113 -19.72 14.69 3.67
C ILE A 113 -18.30 15.25 3.80
N TRP A 114 -17.91 16.18 2.93
CA TRP A 114 -16.62 16.86 2.99
C TRP A 114 -16.37 17.59 4.33
N GLU A 115 -17.35 18.33 4.83
CA GLU A 115 -17.21 19.07 6.10
C GLU A 115 -17.00 18.13 7.29
N LEU A 116 -17.78 17.04 7.33
CA LEU A 116 -17.63 16.00 8.35
C LEU A 116 -16.26 15.30 8.27
N PHE A 117 -15.80 15.10 7.05
CA PHE A 117 -14.50 14.47 6.79
C PHE A 117 -13.36 15.39 7.24
N GLU A 118 -13.39 16.67 6.89
CA GLU A 118 -12.36 17.64 7.28
C GLU A 118 -12.21 17.77 8.79
N ALA A 119 -13.32 17.77 9.53
CA ALA A 119 -13.32 17.86 10.99
C ALA A 119 -12.64 16.66 11.69
N ALA A 120 -12.55 15.51 10.99
CA ALA A 120 -11.95 14.28 11.52
C ALA A 120 -10.51 14.05 11.04
N MET A 121 -9.90 15.02 10.33
CA MET A 121 -8.59 14.85 9.72
C MET A 121 -7.48 15.59 10.48
N LEU A 122 -6.32 14.96 10.52
CA LEU A 122 -5.08 15.54 11.03
C LEU A 122 -4.21 16.09 9.89
N PRO A 123 -3.32 17.05 10.17
CA PRO A 123 -2.32 17.47 9.20
C PRO A 123 -1.39 16.30 8.84
N MET A 124 -1.01 16.24 7.57
CA MET A 124 -0.09 15.20 7.09
C MET A 124 1.34 15.46 7.59
N ASN A 125 2.04 14.39 7.98
CA ASN A 125 3.47 14.46 8.25
C ASN A 125 4.20 14.84 6.94
N PRO A 126 5.07 15.88 6.95
CA PRO A 126 5.81 16.29 5.76
C PRO A 126 6.83 15.23 5.28
N ILE A 127 7.26 14.34 6.18
CA ILE A 127 8.18 13.26 5.85
C ILE A 127 7.38 12.13 5.21
N ASP A 128 7.79 11.69 4.03
CA ASP A 128 7.12 10.59 3.33
C ASP A 128 7.46 9.23 3.95
N PHE A 129 6.43 8.41 4.22
CA PHE A 129 6.65 7.05 4.70
C PHE A 129 7.11 6.14 3.57
N LYS A 130 8.29 5.56 3.70
CA LYS A 130 8.83 4.63 2.72
C LYS A 130 8.24 3.23 2.95
N VAL A 131 7.37 2.81 2.05
CA VAL A 131 6.79 1.46 2.06
C VAL A 131 7.77 0.54 1.34
N SER A 132 8.71 -0.03 2.06
CA SER A 132 9.67 -1.00 1.54
C SER A 132 9.88 -2.16 2.51
N LYS A 133 10.25 -3.31 1.95
CA LYS A 133 10.71 -4.49 2.68
C LYS A 133 12.20 -4.64 2.43
N LEU A 134 12.97 -4.94 3.46
CA LEU A 134 14.38 -5.25 3.34
C LEU A 134 14.56 -6.77 3.48
N GLU A 135 15.25 -7.39 2.52
CA GLU A 135 15.62 -8.80 2.55
C GLU A 135 17.12 -8.95 2.28
N THR A 136 17.65 -10.11 2.65
CA THR A 136 19.00 -10.52 2.28
C THR A 136 18.93 -11.58 1.20
N ALA A 137 19.84 -11.51 0.23
CA ALA A 137 19.99 -12.52 -0.79
C ALA A 137 21.48 -12.77 -1.06
N LYS A 138 21.79 -13.88 -1.70
CA LYS A 138 23.16 -14.18 -2.17
C LYS A 138 23.20 -14.04 -3.68
N ALA A 139 24.14 -13.26 -4.19
CA ALA A 139 24.40 -13.18 -5.61
C ALA A 139 25.06 -14.47 -6.11
N ASP A 140 24.72 -14.91 -7.30
CA ASP A 140 25.35 -16.06 -7.95
C ASP A 140 26.78 -15.73 -8.47
N LYS A 141 27.41 -16.69 -9.13
CA LYS A 141 28.75 -16.51 -9.69
C LYS A 141 28.83 -15.48 -10.82
N TYR A 142 27.70 -15.06 -11.36
CA TYR A 142 27.59 -14.04 -12.41
C TYR A 142 27.10 -12.68 -11.85
N GLY A 143 26.92 -12.58 -10.54
CA GLY A 143 26.37 -11.38 -9.92
C GLY A 143 24.86 -11.23 -10.09
N LYS A 144 24.11 -12.30 -10.40
CA LYS A 144 22.67 -12.28 -10.44
C LYS A 144 22.08 -12.63 -9.07
N VAL A 145 20.97 -12.02 -8.73
CA VAL A 145 20.26 -12.22 -7.47
C VAL A 145 18.85 -12.74 -7.74
N MET A 146 18.47 -13.79 -7.06
CA MET A 146 17.10 -14.32 -7.13
C MET A 146 16.24 -13.67 -6.06
N PHE A 147 15.11 -13.13 -6.49
CA PHE A 147 14.04 -12.66 -5.61
C PHE A 147 12.69 -13.20 -6.11
N GLU A 148 11.92 -13.83 -5.21
CA GLU A 148 10.75 -14.64 -5.56
C GLU A 148 11.17 -15.73 -6.58
N THR A 149 10.68 -15.69 -7.80
CA THR A 149 11.07 -16.66 -8.87
C THR A 149 11.88 -15.99 -9.99
N ASN A 150 12.26 -14.73 -9.83
CA ASN A 150 12.84 -13.89 -10.86
C ASN A 150 14.30 -13.58 -10.59
N LEU A 151 15.06 -13.40 -11.67
CA LEU A 151 16.49 -13.05 -11.60
C LEU A 151 16.69 -11.58 -11.94
N TYR A 152 17.54 -10.93 -11.14
CA TYR A 152 17.90 -9.54 -11.29
C TYR A 152 19.42 -9.42 -11.38
N SER A 153 19.96 -8.73 -12.38
CA SER A 153 21.39 -8.49 -12.46
C SER A 153 21.85 -7.54 -11.34
N SER A 154 23.05 -7.75 -10.86
CA SER A 154 23.77 -6.78 -10.04
C SER A 154 25.16 -6.53 -10.63
N SER A 155 26.05 -5.93 -9.87
CA SER A 155 27.44 -5.76 -10.33
C SER A 155 28.22 -7.09 -10.26
N PRO A 156 29.07 -7.41 -11.24
CA PRO A 156 29.99 -8.54 -11.14
C PRO A 156 30.89 -8.51 -9.89
N LYS A 157 31.12 -7.32 -9.33
CA LYS A 157 31.86 -7.14 -8.07
C LYS A 157 31.18 -7.75 -6.86
N LEU A 158 29.87 -8.00 -6.95
CA LEU A 158 29.05 -8.61 -5.90
C LEU A 158 28.86 -10.11 -6.11
N ALA A 159 29.53 -10.72 -7.11
CA ALA A 159 29.43 -12.15 -7.38
C ALA A 159 29.78 -12.97 -6.13
N GLN A 160 28.89 -13.92 -5.77
CA GLN A 160 28.96 -14.77 -4.59
C GLN A 160 28.89 -14.06 -3.22
N GLU A 161 28.69 -12.75 -3.22
CA GLU A 161 28.52 -11.94 -2.00
C GLU A 161 27.06 -11.95 -1.50
N THR A 162 26.91 -11.67 -0.21
CA THR A 162 25.61 -11.36 0.36
C THR A 162 25.24 -9.91 0.06
N VAL A 163 24.03 -9.69 -0.41
CA VAL A 163 23.50 -8.37 -0.77
C VAL A 163 22.20 -8.10 -0.03
N TYR A 164 21.83 -6.85 0.09
CA TYR A 164 20.52 -6.44 0.60
C TYR A 164 19.61 -6.04 -0.56
N LEU A 165 18.36 -6.45 -0.44
CA LEU A 165 17.30 -6.10 -1.39
C LEU A 165 16.31 -5.16 -0.70
N GLU A 166 16.17 -3.96 -1.21
CA GLU A 166 15.08 -3.09 -0.85
C GLU A 166 13.95 -3.23 -1.86
N ILE A 167 12.83 -3.76 -1.42
CA ILE A 167 11.69 -4.15 -2.25
C ILE A 167 10.54 -3.20 -1.98
N THR A 168 10.09 -2.53 -3.03
CA THR A 168 8.84 -1.73 -3.03
C THR A 168 7.76 -2.43 -3.83
N SER A 169 6.61 -1.77 -4.04
CA SER A 169 5.59 -2.24 -5.00
C SER A 169 6.08 -2.24 -6.43
N ASP A 170 7.01 -1.35 -6.79
CA ASP A 170 7.33 -1.06 -8.19
C ASP A 170 8.78 -1.40 -8.53
N THR A 171 9.65 -1.49 -7.53
CA THR A 171 11.09 -1.66 -7.73
C THR A 171 11.73 -2.67 -6.78
N VAL A 172 12.82 -3.27 -7.24
CA VAL A 172 13.79 -4.04 -6.45
C VAL A 172 15.13 -3.34 -6.56
N THR A 173 15.62 -2.77 -5.46
CA THR A 173 16.95 -2.14 -5.40
C THR A 173 17.93 -3.09 -4.72
N ILE A 174 19.00 -3.46 -5.41
CA ILE A 174 20.09 -4.26 -4.88
C ILE A 174 21.11 -3.33 -4.26
N MET A 175 21.50 -3.61 -3.02
CA MET A 175 22.44 -2.82 -2.23
C MET A 175 23.61 -3.69 -1.76
N ASP A 176 24.77 -3.06 -1.58
CA ASP A 176 25.94 -3.70 -0.99
C ASP A 176 25.78 -3.94 0.52
N THR A 177 26.80 -4.51 1.16
CA THR A 177 26.82 -4.79 2.61
C THR A 177 26.83 -3.52 3.48
N LYS A 178 27.06 -2.35 2.90
CA LYS A 178 26.99 -1.03 3.56
C LYS A 178 25.68 -0.29 3.29
N TYR A 179 24.70 -0.97 2.67
CA TYR A 179 23.42 -0.41 2.25
C TYR A 179 23.51 0.68 1.17
N ASN A 180 24.60 0.73 0.42
CA ASN A 180 24.68 1.60 -0.74
C ASN A 180 23.92 0.96 -1.92
N PRO A 181 23.01 1.69 -2.59
CA PRO A 181 22.32 1.17 -3.76
C PRO A 181 23.32 0.95 -4.90
N VAL A 182 23.27 -0.22 -5.51
CA VAL A 182 24.11 -0.62 -6.65
C VAL A 182 23.33 -0.55 -7.94
N VAL A 183 22.14 -1.14 -7.97
CA VAL A 183 21.25 -1.14 -9.14
C VAL A 183 19.79 -1.20 -8.69
N THR A 184 18.90 -0.58 -9.47
CA THR A 184 17.45 -0.60 -9.21
C THR A 184 16.74 -1.10 -10.47
N HIS A 185 15.97 -2.17 -10.31
CA HIS A 185 15.16 -2.77 -11.35
C HIS A 185 13.68 -2.49 -11.15
N PRO A 186 12.86 -2.47 -12.21
CA PRO A 186 11.42 -2.65 -12.10
C PRO A 186 11.13 -4.00 -11.43
N ARG A 187 10.18 -4.03 -10.48
CA ARG A 187 9.77 -5.30 -9.87
C ARG A 187 9.00 -6.15 -10.88
N LEU A 188 9.42 -7.39 -11.06
CA LEU A 188 8.78 -8.35 -11.94
C LEU A 188 7.70 -9.10 -11.15
N TYR A 189 6.49 -9.18 -11.69
CA TYR A 189 5.35 -9.92 -11.12
C TYR A 189 5.05 -11.22 -11.86
N GLU A 190 5.63 -11.39 -13.05
CA GLU A 190 5.63 -12.66 -13.76
C GLU A 190 6.58 -13.65 -13.09
N LYS A 191 6.50 -14.92 -13.44
CA LYS A 191 7.37 -15.97 -12.89
C LYS A 191 8.46 -16.35 -13.88
N ASN A 192 9.65 -16.63 -13.34
CA ASN A 192 10.82 -17.12 -14.09
C ASN A 192 11.25 -16.18 -15.23
N VAL A 193 11.18 -14.89 -14.98
CA VAL A 193 11.69 -13.86 -15.90
C VAL A 193 12.93 -13.18 -15.32
N GLU A 194 13.65 -12.49 -16.18
CA GLU A 194 14.91 -11.83 -15.82
C GLU A 194 14.83 -10.33 -16.11
N SER A 195 15.33 -9.52 -15.18
CA SER A 195 15.59 -8.10 -15.39
C SER A 195 17.10 -7.88 -15.39
N MET A 196 17.63 -7.53 -16.53
CA MET A 196 19.08 -7.36 -16.74
C MET A 196 19.37 -5.89 -17.00
N ASP A 197 20.24 -5.33 -16.18
CA ASP A 197 20.87 -4.04 -16.37
C ASP A 197 22.37 -4.30 -16.38
N TRP A 198 22.97 -4.21 -17.56
CA TRP A 198 24.40 -4.42 -17.78
C TRP A 198 25.09 -3.05 -17.80
N LEU A 199 25.45 -2.57 -16.62
CA LEU A 199 26.32 -1.39 -16.48
C LEU A 199 27.77 -1.75 -16.72
#